data_14ab7888310fc6d9d1949c50bb6b7497
#
_entry.id   14ab7888310fc6d9d1949c50bb6b7497
#
_cell.length_a   1.000
_cell.length_b   1.000
_cell.length_c   1.000
_cell.angle_alpha   90.00
_cell.angle_beta   90.00
_cell.angle_gamma   90.00
#
_symmetry.space_group_name_H-M   'P 1'
#
loop_
_entity.id
_entity.type
_entity.pdbx_description
1 polymer ?
#
loop_
_entity_poly.entity_id
_entity_poly.type
_entity_poly.pdbx_seq_one_letter_code
_entity_poly.pdbx_strand_id
1 'polypeptide(L)'
;MKQPDCRLILVFPKTLEENMVEHVLQHPELAGGFTTVEVEGHGKGAVYHSITEQVRGRVRRVRMEIVMACDDAHTLIDHLKEALPTPEIAYWIAPVLEFGRFA
;
A
#
# COMPACT_ATOMS: atom_id res chain seq x y z
N MET A 1 21.29 -11.47 3.70
CA MET A 1 20.36 -10.37 3.31
C MET A 1 19.55 -10.81 2.11
N LYS A 2 18.23 -10.64 2.18
CA LYS A 2 17.36 -11.01 1.06
C LYS A 2 17.43 -9.96 -0.04
N GLN A 3 17.39 -10.43 -1.30
CA GLN A 3 17.29 -9.53 -2.43
C GLN A 3 15.86 -9.02 -2.58
N PRO A 4 15.67 -7.73 -2.79
CA PRO A 4 14.35 -7.20 -3.09
C PRO A 4 13.99 -7.54 -4.55
N ASP A 5 13.13 -8.54 -4.71
CA ASP A 5 12.73 -9.06 -6.01
C ASP A 5 11.25 -8.81 -6.32
N CYS A 6 10.55 -8.10 -5.44
CA CYS A 6 9.17 -7.73 -5.63
C CYS A 6 8.93 -6.29 -5.25
N ARG A 7 7.82 -5.75 -5.77
CA ARG A 7 7.26 -4.51 -5.24
C ARG A 7 5.82 -4.80 -4.83
N LEU A 8 5.51 -4.44 -3.61
CA LEU A 8 4.16 -4.51 -3.06
C LEU A 8 3.52 -3.14 -3.23
N ILE A 9 2.39 -3.11 -3.89
CA ILE A 9 1.60 -1.89 -4.04
C ILE A 9 0.32 -2.05 -3.24
N LEU A 10 0.04 -1.06 -2.39
CA LEU A 10 -1.19 -0.99 -1.60
C LEU A 10 -1.91 0.30 -1.99
N VAL A 11 -3.22 0.20 -2.21
CA VAL A 11 -4.06 1.37 -2.47
C VAL A 11 -5.20 1.36 -1.47
N PHE A 12 -5.36 2.44 -0.75
CA PHE A 12 -6.31 2.52 0.35
C PHE A 12 -6.86 3.94 0.50
N PRO A 13 -8.00 4.10 1.19
CA PRO A 13 -8.56 5.43 1.42
C PRO A 13 -7.61 6.35 2.16
N LYS A 14 -7.62 7.62 1.82
CA LYS A 14 -6.79 8.64 2.49
C LYS A 14 -6.99 8.63 4.00
N THR A 15 -8.22 8.32 4.46
CA THR A 15 -8.55 8.28 5.89
C THR A 15 -7.79 7.20 6.66
N LEU A 16 -7.23 6.19 5.96
CA LEU A 16 -6.49 5.10 6.59
C LEU A 16 -4.98 5.30 6.52
N GLU A 17 -4.51 6.42 5.98
CA GLU A 17 -3.07 6.62 5.73
C GLU A 17 -2.23 6.49 6.99
N GLU A 18 -2.62 7.18 8.07
CA GLU A 18 -1.84 7.15 9.31
C GLU A 18 -1.78 5.74 9.89
N ASN A 19 -2.91 5.04 9.90
CA ASN A 19 -2.97 3.66 10.40
C ASN A 19 -2.10 2.73 9.57
N MET A 20 -2.15 2.85 8.25
CA MET A 20 -1.37 2.00 7.36
C MET A 20 0.13 2.25 7.55
N VAL A 21 0.54 3.50 7.56
CA VAL A 21 1.94 3.88 7.75
C VAL A 21 2.44 3.35 9.10
N GLU A 22 1.67 3.52 10.15
CA GLU A 22 2.04 3.04 11.48
C GLU A 22 2.25 1.53 11.51
N HIS A 23 1.33 0.77 10.91
CA HIS A 23 1.45 -0.69 10.86
C HIS A 23 2.69 -1.14 10.07
N VAL A 24 2.96 -0.51 8.94
CA VAL A 24 4.13 -0.87 8.14
C VAL A 24 5.42 -0.55 8.89
N LEU A 25 5.47 0.57 9.58
CA LEU A 25 6.64 0.97 10.37
C LEU A 25 6.91 0.02 11.56
N GLN A 26 5.93 -0.76 11.97
CA GLN A 26 6.11 -1.77 13.03
C GLN A 26 6.87 -3.01 12.54
N HIS A 27 7.10 -3.14 11.23
CA HIS A 27 7.77 -4.30 10.64
C HIS A 27 8.98 -3.90 9.80
N PRO A 28 9.98 -3.21 10.42
CA PRO A 28 11.15 -2.78 9.66
C PRO A 28 12.00 -3.94 9.13
N GLU A 29 11.87 -5.12 9.72
CA GLU A 29 12.56 -6.33 9.27
C GLU A 29 12.00 -6.85 7.95
N LEU A 30 10.74 -6.50 7.62
CA LEU A 30 10.10 -6.90 6.37
C LEU A 30 10.15 -5.78 5.34
N ALA A 31 9.89 -4.55 5.77
CA ALA A 31 9.80 -3.37 4.89
C ALA A 31 10.78 -2.31 5.38
N GLY A 32 11.93 -2.22 4.73
CA GLY A 32 12.98 -1.29 5.11
C GLY A 32 12.70 0.17 4.74
N GLY A 33 11.78 0.39 3.80
CA GLY A 33 11.38 1.72 3.38
C GLY A 33 10.23 1.62 2.40
N PHE A 34 9.50 2.74 2.23
CA PHE A 34 8.38 2.79 1.31
C PHE A 34 8.12 4.22 0.89
N THR A 35 7.39 4.38 -0.21
CA THR A 35 6.96 5.68 -0.71
C THR A 35 5.43 5.72 -0.77
N THR A 36 4.87 6.92 -0.64
CA THR A 36 3.43 7.13 -0.75
C THR A 36 3.15 8.28 -1.70
N VAL A 37 1.99 8.20 -2.37
CA VAL A 37 1.50 9.26 -3.24
C VAL A 37 -0.02 9.29 -3.15
N GLU A 38 -0.59 10.49 -3.15
CA GLU A 38 -2.05 10.62 -3.23
C GLU A 38 -2.51 10.37 -4.65
N VAL A 39 -3.59 9.60 -4.77
CA VAL A 39 -4.21 9.26 -6.05
C VAL A 39 -5.72 9.41 -5.92
N GLU A 40 -6.42 9.43 -7.05
CA GLU A 40 -7.87 9.45 -7.08
C GLU A 40 -8.37 8.11 -7.59
N GLY A 41 -9.28 7.49 -6.81
CA GLY A 41 -9.89 6.22 -7.19
C GLY A 41 -11.16 6.45 -8.01
N HIS A 42 -11.33 5.66 -9.07
CA HIS A 42 -12.49 5.68 -9.95
C HIS A 42 -12.99 4.26 -10.13
N GLY A 43 -14.29 4.11 -10.33
CA GLY A 43 -14.84 2.81 -10.67
C GLY A 43 -16.07 2.44 -9.86
N LYS A 44 -16.63 1.26 -10.18
CA LYS A 44 -17.78 0.71 -9.49
C LYS A 44 -17.41 0.34 -8.06
N GLY A 45 -18.34 0.59 -7.13
CA GLY A 45 -18.14 0.24 -5.75
C GLY A 45 -17.24 1.18 -4.96
N ALA A 46 -16.87 2.33 -5.54
CA ALA A 46 -16.12 3.34 -4.82
C ALA A 46 -16.91 3.80 -3.59
N VAL A 47 -16.23 3.83 -2.43
CA VAL A 47 -16.80 4.34 -1.19
C VAL A 47 -16.32 5.76 -0.98
N TYR A 48 -17.27 6.69 -0.92
CA TYR A 48 -16.96 8.11 -0.77
C TYR A 48 -16.91 8.49 0.70
N HIS A 49 -15.85 9.18 1.09
CA HIS A 49 -15.60 9.57 2.48
C HIS A 49 -15.87 11.05 2.75
N SER A 50 -16.32 11.80 1.71
CA SER A 50 -16.64 13.22 1.85
C SER A 50 -17.66 13.64 0.78
N ILE A 51 -18.30 14.77 1.02
CA ILE A 51 -19.24 15.35 0.04
C ILE A 51 -18.49 15.73 -1.24
N THR A 52 -17.26 16.22 -1.09
CA THR A 52 -16.43 16.59 -2.25
C THR A 52 -16.18 15.38 -3.14
N GLU A 53 -15.90 14.23 -2.55
CA GLU A 53 -15.69 12.99 -3.30
C GLU A 53 -16.96 12.57 -4.03
N GLN A 54 -18.13 12.68 -3.38
CA GLN A 54 -19.40 12.35 -4.01
C GLN A 54 -19.69 13.23 -5.22
N VAL A 55 -19.42 14.52 -5.11
CA VAL A 55 -19.66 15.48 -6.20
C VAL A 55 -18.73 15.18 -7.37
N ARG A 56 -17.48 14.86 -7.10
CA ARG A 56 -16.47 14.58 -8.12
C ARG A 56 -16.63 13.18 -8.74
N GLY A 57 -17.32 12.26 -8.06
CA GLY A 57 -17.45 10.87 -8.51
C GLY A 57 -16.13 10.10 -8.43
N ARG A 58 -15.23 10.50 -7.53
CA ARG A 58 -13.93 9.85 -7.34
C ARG A 58 -13.50 9.94 -5.87
N VAL A 59 -12.72 8.96 -5.43
CA VAL A 59 -12.34 8.78 -4.03
C VAL A 59 -10.86 9.17 -3.86
N ARG A 60 -10.57 9.93 -2.81
CA ARG A 60 -9.18 10.25 -2.45
C ARG A 60 -8.54 9.02 -1.84
N ARG A 61 -7.45 8.58 -2.44
CA ARG A 61 -6.72 7.40 -2.00
C ARG A 61 -5.24 7.70 -1.88
N VAL A 62 -4.54 6.78 -1.20
CA VAL A 62 -3.08 6.78 -1.12
C VAL A 62 -2.59 5.51 -1.76
N ARG A 63 -1.55 5.63 -2.57
CA ARG A 63 -0.83 4.49 -3.11
C ARG A 63 0.51 4.41 -2.40
N MET A 64 0.78 3.25 -1.79
CA MET A 64 2.04 2.97 -1.12
C MET A 64 2.79 1.90 -1.91
N GLU A 65 4.07 2.11 -2.11
CA GLU A 65 4.90 1.13 -2.81
C GLU A 65 6.11 0.77 -1.96
N ILE A 66 6.35 -0.52 -1.83
CA ILE A 66 7.45 -1.08 -1.04
C ILE A 66 8.22 -2.05 -1.93
N VAL A 67 9.50 -1.78 -2.16
CA VAL A 67 10.38 -2.74 -2.84
C VAL A 67 10.99 -3.62 -1.77
N MET A 68 10.78 -4.93 -1.90
CA MET A 68 11.11 -5.88 -0.83
C MET A 68 11.23 -7.30 -1.38
N ALA A 69 11.67 -8.23 -0.54
CA ALA A 69 11.66 -9.64 -0.91
C ALA A 69 10.22 -10.14 -1.00
N CYS A 70 9.92 -10.98 -2.00
CA CYS A 70 8.56 -11.49 -2.21
C CYS A 70 8.02 -12.23 -0.99
N ASP A 71 8.85 -13.04 -0.34
CA ASP A 71 8.43 -13.76 0.87
C ASP A 71 8.00 -12.79 1.96
N ASP A 72 8.76 -11.71 2.15
CA ASP A 72 8.44 -10.69 3.14
C ASP A 72 7.17 -9.93 2.78
N ALA A 73 6.92 -9.72 1.47
CA ALA A 73 5.69 -9.07 1.03
C ALA A 73 4.46 -9.88 1.44
N HIS A 74 4.49 -11.20 1.25
CA HIS A 74 3.38 -12.07 1.66
C HIS A 74 3.18 -12.04 3.18
N THR A 75 4.27 -12.08 3.94
CA THR A 75 4.19 -12.00 5.40
C THR A 75 3.59 -10.67 5.87
N LEU A 76 4.03 -9.57 5.26
CA LEU A 76 3.51 -8.24 5.59
C LEU A 76 2.02 -8.14 5.27
N ILE A 77 1.60 -8.66 4.11
CA ILE A 77 0.18 -8.66 3.73
C ILE A 77 -0.65 -9.38 4.78
N ASP A 78 -0.19 -10.53 5.28
CA ASP A 78 -0.91 -11.27 6.30
C ASP A 78 -1.09 -10.45 7.58
N HIS A 79 -0.04 -9.76 8.02
CA HIS A 79 -0.13 -8.88 9.18
C HIS A 79 -1.11 -7.73 8.96
N LEU A 80 -1.06 -7.12 7.77
CA LEU A 80 -1.93 -5.98 7.46
C LEU A 80 -3.39 -6.41 7.35
N LYS A 81 -3.68 -7.57 6.77
CA LYS A 81 -5.05 -8.10 6.70
C LYS A 81 -5.64 -8.34 8.07
N GLU A 82 -4.83 -8.80 9.01
CA GLU A 82 -5.29 -9.04 10.37
C GLU A 82 -5.58 -7.72 11.10
N ALA A 83 -4.74 -6.72 10.89
CA ALA A 83 -4.88 -5.42 11.55
C ALA A 83 -5.97 -4.55 10.93
N LEU A 84 -6.14 -4.60 9.62
CA LEU A 84 -7.04 -3.73 8.87
C LEU A 84 -7.87 -4.55 7.87
N PRO A 85 -8.80 -5.39 8.37
CA PRO A 85 -9.58 -6.30 7.52
C PRO A 85 -10.72 -5.57 6.80
N THR A 86 -10.40 -4.77 5.81
CA THR A 86 -11.39 -4.00 5.05
C THR A 86 -11.24 -4.22 3.55
N PRO A 87 -12.36 -4.38 2.80
CA PRO A 87 -12.29 -4.50 1.35
C PRO A 87 -11.91 -3.20 0.65
N GLU A 88 -11.78 -2.10 1.38
CA GLU A 88 -11.35 -0.83 0.81
C GLU A 88 -9.86 -0.78 0.50
N ILE A 89 -9.08 -1.72 1.04
CA ILE A 89 -7.65 -1.80 0.76
C ILE A 89 -7.43 -2.83 -0.35
N ALA A 90 -6.89 -2.37 -1.46
CA ALA A 90 -6.47 -3.24 -2.56
C ALA A 90 -4.96 -3.37 -2.55
N TYR A 91 -4.46 -4.50 -3.03
CA TYR A 91 -3.03 -4.68 -3.16
C TYR A 91 -2.72 -5.55 -4.38
N TRP A 92 -1.49 -5.42 -4.87
CA TRP A 92 -0.93 -6.35 -5.83
C TRP A 92 0.58 -6.41 -5.64
N ILE A 93 1.16 -7.49 -6.15
CA ILE A 93 2.60 -7.70 -6.11
C ILE A 93 3.08 -7.81 -7.55
N ALA A 94 4.16 -7.09 -7.86
CA ALA A 94 4.76 -7.13 -9.18
C ALA A 94 6.26 -7.47 -9.05
N PRO A 95 6.85 -8.10 -10.06
CA PRO A 95 8.27 -8.42 -10.01
C PRO A 95 9.13 -7.16 -10.16
N VAL A 96 10.29 -7.18 -9.52
CA VAL A 96 11.35 -6.19 -9.69
C VAL A 96 12.55 -6.92 -10.25
N LEU A 97 12.93 -6.59 -11.48
CA LEU A 97 14.04 -7.26 -12.15
C LEU A 97 15.39 -6.88 -11.53
N GLU A 98 15.50 -5.64 -11.13
CA GLU A 98 16.75 -5.14 -10.55
C GLU A 98 16.43 -4.01 -9.58
N PHE A 99 17.08 -4.03 -8.43
CA PHE A 99 17.02 -2.95 -7.46
C PHE A 99 18.43 -2.63 -7.01
N GLY A 100 18.78 -1.36 -6.96
CA GLY A 100 20.08 -0.93 -6.49
C GLY A 100 20.06 0.54 -6.11
N ARG A 101 21.18 0.96 -5.52
CA ARG A 101 21.41 2.36 -5.16
C ARG A 101 22.63 2.85 -5.93
N PHE A 102 22.72 4.14 -6.17
CA PHE A 102 23.84 4.70 -6.92
C PHE A 102 25.15 4.69 -6.11
N ALA A 103 25.07 4.62 -4.82
CA ALA A 103 26.25 4.54 -3.97
C ALA A 103 25.94 3.80 -2.68
#